data_42d3ad9f6103d1a644212f59a72b199d
#
_entry.id   42d3ad9f6103d1a644212f59a72b199d
#
_cell.length_a   1.000
_cell.length_b   1.000
_cell.length_c   1.000
_cell.angle_alpha   90.00
_cell.angle_beta   90.00
_cell.angle_gamma   90.00
#
_symmetry.space_group_name_H-M   'P 1'
#
loop_
_entity.id
_entity.type
_entity.pdbx_description
1 polymer ?
#
loop_
_entity_poly.entity_id
_entity_poly.type
_entity_poly.pdbx_seq_one_letter_code
_entity_poly.pdbx_strand_id
1 'polypeptide(L)'
;MKVMSVKSSHRAADDTVLRAADALRAGKLVGLPTETVFGIAASMTQASGMQSLKDALEIKGHPGWVIHIPSAASVAGFVSHVPSLARRLIRRLWPGPVSIQLPVDHADVERLASRLGRQTAAEAMVEGFLTFRCTEIELTRDILHSSGEPVTVVGVTTHQRVDVAEDLPKSLLQKLSVVVAGPAPRYKNPSTLVRISGHHLEVVREGAIAERVIRRLEDMVIVFVCSGNTCRSPMAAGLATRILSETLHIPIAELPNAHVLVRSAGVHAARGMPAAPEAVKIAGEMGADIHQHRSVPLTDDLLRRADMIYTMTQAHRDEIISHAPLMAEKTFTLDPDGDIEDPIGKGEQVYRRTAQRIEKLIRNRVAELEL
;
A
#
# COMPACT_ATOMS: atom_id res chain seq x y z
N MET A 1 -0.89 36.16 -15.77
CA MET A 1 -1.18 34.79 -15.27
C MET A 1 -1.48 33.90 -16.46
N LYS A 2 -0.75 32.81 -16.64
CA LYS A 2 -0.96 31.86 -17.74
C LYS A 2 -1.47 30.56 -17.15
N VAL A 3 -2.73 30.19 -17.44
CA VAL A 3 -3.19 28.80 -17.28
C VAL A 3 -2.35 27.95 -18.24
N MET A 4 -1.54 27.09 -17.69
CA MET A 4 -0.65 26.23 -18.47
C MET A 4 -1.37 24.92 -18.76
N SER A 5 -1.92 24.79 -19.97
CA SER A 5 -2.49 23.54 -20.47
C SER A 5 -1.37 22.70 -21.08
N VAL A 6 -1.21 21.48 -20.59
CA VAL A 6 -0.33 20.49 -21.20
C VAL A 6 -1.01 19.92 -22.44
N LYS A 7 -0.78 20.56 -23.61
CA LYS A 7 -1.10 19.96 -24.91
C LYS A 7 0.06 19.08 -25.34
N SER A 8 -0.13 17.79 -25.25
CA SER A 8 0.46 16.64 -25.96
C SER A 8 1.88 16.72 -26.60
N SER A 9 2.84 17.46 -26.04
CA SER A 9 4.25 17.26 -26.37
C SER A 9 5.06 17.10 -25.07
N HIS A 10 5.97 16.12 -25.00
CA HIS A 10 6.84 15.91 -23.83
C HIS A 10 7.53 17.21 -23.37
N ARG A 11 7.98 18.02 -24.31
CA ARG A 11 8.68 19.30 -24.03
C ARG A 11 7.80 20.36 -23.36
N ALA A 12 6.48 20.40 -23.64
CA ALA A 12 5.55 21.33 -22.98
C ALA A 12 5.17 20.85 -21.58
N ALA A 13 5.16 19.53 -21.36
CA ALA A 13 4.99 18.95 -20.05
C ALA A 13 6.17 19.27 -19.13
N ASP A 14 7.41 19.13 -19.63
CA ASP A 14 8.65 19.43 -18.89
C ASP A 14 8.71 20.90 -18.46
N ASP A 15 8.38 21.86 -19.34
CA ASP A 15 8.34 23.29 -18.99
C ASP A 15 7.29 23.60 -17.92
N THR A 16 6.14 22.96 -17.97
CA THR A 16 5.08 23.11 -16.96
C THR A 16 5.53 22.57 -15.61
N VAL A 17 6.15 21.39 -15.59
CA VAL A 17 6.69 20.78 -14.36
C VAL A 17 7.72 21.70 -13.73
N LEU A 18 8.70 22.17 -14.48
CA LEU A 18 9.77 23.03 -13.97
C LEU A 18 9.22 24.35 -13.41
N ARG A 19 8.34 25.03 -14.13
CA ARG A 19 7.74 26.29 -13.66
C ARG A 19 6.90 26.14 -12.40
N ALA A 20 6.12 25.07 -12.31
CA ALA A 20 5.32 24.78 -11.11
C ALA A 20 6.22 24.46 -9.91
N ALA A 21 7.27 23.65 -10.13
CA ALA A 21 8.26 23.32 -9.12
C ALA A 21 9.03 24.55 -8.63
N ASP A 22 9.47 25.45 -9.55
CA ASP A 22 10.12 26.72 -9.19
C ASP A 22 9.20 27.63 -8.39
N ALA A 23 7.92 27.70 -8.76
CA ALA A 23 6.93 28.48 -8.01
C ALA A 23 6.77 27.96 -6.58
N LEU A 24 6.71 26.64 -6.38
CA LEU A 24 6.65 26.03 -5.05
C LEU A 24 7.90 26.34 -4.22
N ARG A 25 9.11 26.18 -4.81
CA ARG A 25 10.37 26.53 -4.13
C ARG A 25 10.44 28.01 -3.73
N ALA A 26 9.85 28.89 -4.54
CA ALA A 26 9.76 30.32 -4.28
C ALA A 26 8.63 30.70 -3.27
N GLY A 27 7.99 29.73 -2.63
CA GLY A 27 6.90 29.95 -1.67
C GLY A 27 5.61 30.49 -2.28
N LYS A 28 5.41 30.27 -3.58
CA LYS A 28 4.20 30.71 -4.30
C LYS A 28 3.17 29.59 -4.37
N LEU A 29 1.88 29.96 -4.47
CA LEU A 29 0.78 29.01 -4.60
C LEU A 29 0.69 28.48 -6.03
N VAL A 30 0.44 27.18 -6.15
CA VAL A 30 0.28 26.47 -7.42
C VAL A 30 -1.04 25.69 -7.41
N GLY A 31 -1.84 25.84 -8.46
CA GLY A 31 -3.03 25.00 -8.67
C GLY A 31 -2.66 23.68 -9.33
N LEU A 32 -3.03 22.56 -8.75
CA LEU A 32 -2.68 21.22 -9.21
C LEU A 32 -3.90 20.31 -9.39
N PRO A 33 -3.96 19.51 -10.46
CA PRO A 33 -4.97 18.48 -10.63
C PRO A 33 -4.69 17.29 -9.71
N THR A 34 -5.75 16.70 -9.14
CA THR A 34 -5.68 15.38 -8.50
C THR A 34 -6.83 14.52 -9.00
N GLU A 35 -6.77 13.23 -8.77
CA GLU A 35 -7.83 12.29 -9.14
C GLU A 35 -9.10 12.42 -8.29
N THR A 36 -9.07 13.25 -7.23
CA THR A 36 -10.20 13.45 -6.31
C THR A 36 -10.87 14.80 -6.49
N VAL A 37 -10.12 15.90 -6.29
CA VAL A 37 -10.56 17.28 -6.44
C VAL A 37 -9.37 18.12 -6.88
N PHE A 38 -9.62 19.28 -7.52
CA PHE A 38 -8.55 20.22 -7.81
C PHE A 38 -8.02 20.84 -6.51
N GLY A 39 -6.70 20.99 -6.40
CA GLY A 39 -6.06 21.43 -5.16
C GLY A 39 -5.14 22.62 -5.34
N ILE A 40 -4.94 23.37 -4.27
CA ILE A 40 -3.95 24.43 -4.17
C ILE A 40 -2.78 23.93 -3.35
N ALA A 41 -1.60 23.99 -3.93
CA ALA A 41 -0.35 23.54 -3.37
C ALA A 41 0.50 24.68 -2.82
N ALA A 42 1.19 24.41 -1.71
CA ALA A 42 2.23 25.26 -1.15
C ALA A 42 3.38 24.42 -0.63
N SER A 43 4.62 24.93 -0.74
CA SER A 43 5.77 24.34 -0.06
C SER A 43 5.65 24.57 1.45
N MET A 44 5.79 23.50 2.22
CA MET A 44 5.69 23.55 3.67
C MET A 44 6.95 24.11 4.34
N THR A 45 8.06 24.24 3.62
CA THR A 45 9.30 24.90 4.10
C THR A 45 9.22 26.42 4.01
N GLN A 46 8.25 26.97 3.28
CA GLN A 46 8.11 28.39 3.01
C GLN A 46 6.95 28.98 3.84
N ALA A 47 7.27 29.60 4.99
CA ALA A 47 6.26 30.16 5.90
C ALA A 47 5.32 31.16 5.21
N SER A 48 5.84 31.98 4.29
CA SER A 48 5.02 32.93 3.50
C SER A 48 4.04 32.22 2.57
N GLY A 49 4.46 31.10 1.96
CA GLY A 49 3.60 30.26 1.12
C GLY A 49 2.48 29.61 1.93
N MET A 50 2.81 29.07 3.11
CA MET A 50 1.84 28.48 4.03
C MET A 50 0.82 29.50 4.53
N GLN A 51 1.27 30.73 4.86
CA GLN A 51 0.35 31.81 5.23
C GLN A 51 -0.56 32.21 4.06
N SER A 52 0.03 32.35 2.87
CA SER A 52 -0.74 32.68 1.65
C SER A 52 -1.78 31.60 1.33
N LEU A 53 -1.49 30.30 1.59
CA LEU A 53 -2.44 29.21 1.42
C LEU A 53 -3.61 29.31 2.41
N LYS A 54 -3.32 29.61 3.69
CA LYS A 54 -4.36 29.82 4.71
C LYS A 54 -5.28 30.99 4.32
N ASP A 55 -4.69 32.12 3.92
CA ASP A 55 -5.44 33.33 3.53
C ASP A 55 -6.24 33.13 2.24
N ALA A 56 -5.69 32.32 1.30
CA ALA A 56 -6.36 32.05 0.04
C ALA A 56 -7.61 31.16 0.19
N LEU A 57 -7.55 30.19 1.11
CA LEU A 57 -8.61 29.22 1.37
C LEU A 57 -9.37 29.47 2.67
N GLU A 58 -9.11 30.59 3.35
CA GLU A 58 -9.75 30.99 4.62
C GLU A 58 -9.64 29.92 5.72
N ILE A 59 -8.48 29.21 5.76
CA ILE A 59 -8.25 28.13 6.71
C ILE A 59 -7.98 28.70 8.10
N LYS A 60 -8.79 28.27 9.08
CA LYS A 60 -8.66 28.65 10.49
C LYS A 60 -8.24 27.46 11.35
N GLY A 61 -7.52 27.73 12.43
CA GLY A 61 -7.13 26.71 13.42
C GLY A 61 -6.04 25.77 12.95
N HIS A 62 -6.10 24.54 13.40
CA HIS A 62 -5.13 23.45 13.13
C HIS A 62 -5.63 22.59 11.96
N PRO A 63 -5.12 22.76 10.74
CA PRO A 63 -5.68 22.11 9.56
C PRO A 63 -5.31 20.63 9.42
N GLY A 64 -4.22 20.18 10.08
CA GLY A 64 -3.70 18.84 9.85
C GLY A 64 -3.23 18.66 8.40
N TRP A 65 -2.16 19.33 8.02
CA TRP A 65 -1.68 19.36 6.64
C TRP A 65 -1.43 17.97 6.07
N VAL A 66 -1.96 17.68 4.90
CA VAL A 66 -1.65 16.46 4.13
C VAL A 66 -0.38 16.68 3.33
N ILE A 67 0.65 15.91 3.63
CA ILE A 67 1.92 15.94 2.89
C ILE A 67 1.75 15.13 1.61
N HIS A 68 1.77 15.80 0.46
CA HIS A 68 1.73 15.12 -0.82
C HIS A 68 3.15 14.72 -1.24
N ILE A 69 3.32 13.45 -1.55
CA ILE A 69 4.60 12.83 -1.88
C ILE A 69 4.62 12.32 -3.32
N PRO A 70 5.77 12.38 -4.01
CA PRO A 70 5.89 11.91 -5.39
C PRO A 70 5.86 10.38 -5.51
N SER A 71 6.26 9.66 -4.46
CA SER A 71 6.27 8.20 -4.43
C SER A 71 6.08 7.66 -3.02
N ALA A 72 5.66 6.40 -2.89
CA ALA A 72 5.54 5.72 -1.59
C ALA A 72 6.87 5.70 -0.80
N ALA A 73 8.00 5.56 -1.49
CA ALA A 73 9.33 5.56 -0.86
C ALA A 73 9.65 6.88 -0.14
N SER A 74 9.05 8.00 -0.55
CA SER A 74 9.29 9.32 0.05
C SER A 74 8.81 9.42 1.51
N VAL A 75 7.95 8.51 1.97
CA VAL A 75 7.50 8.43 3.39
C VAL A 75 8.69 8.31 4.34
N ALA A 76 9.71 7.52 3.96
CA ALA A 76 10.91 7.29 4.79
C ALA A 76 11.69 8.58 5.13
N GLY A 77 11.50 9.65 4.37
CA GLY A 77 12.07 10.97 4.66
C GLY A 77 11.37 11.72 5.81
N PHE A 78 10.25 11.21 6.31
CA PHE A 78 9.42 11.87 7.33
C PHE A 78 9.25 11.02 8.59
N VAL A 79 9.09 9.71 8.43
CA VAL A 79 8.88 8.77 9.54
C VAL A 79 9.95 7.69 9.54
N SER A 80 10.51 7.41 10.70
CA SER A 80 11.56 6.40 10.91
C SER A 80 11.02 4.98 10.86
N HIS A 81 9.76 4.81 11.27
CA HIS A 81 9.10 3.51 11.29
C HIS A 81 7.73 3.56 10.61
N VAL A 82 7.56 2.73 9.59
CA VAL A 82 6.26 2.53 8.93
C VAL A 82 5.72 1.17 9.37
N PRO A 83 4.56 1.10 10.06
CA PRO A 83 3.97 -0.17 10.47
C PRO A 83 3.75 -1.13 9.29
N SER A 84 3.86 -2.44 9.52
CA SER A 84 3.71 -3.47 8.46
C SER A 84 2.35 -3.39 7.74
N LEU A 85 1.28 -3.17 8.48
CA LEU A 85 -0.06 -2.92 7.90
C LEU A 85 -0.03 -1.69 6.98
N ALA A 86 0.62 -0.61 7.40
CA ALA A 86 0.74 0.60 6.58
C ALA A 86 1.52 0.35 5.30
N ARG A 87 2.64 -0.39 5.37
CA ARG A 87 3.42 -0.78 4.17
C ARG A 87 2.58 -1.58 3.17
N ARG A 88 1.76 -2.54 3.66
CA ARG A 88 0.84 -3.30 2.79
C ARG A 88 -0.20 -2.42 2.13
N LEU A 89 -0.85 -1.54 2.90
CA LEU A 89 -1.87 -0.63 2.36
C LEU A 89 -1.28 0.41 1.39
N ILE A 90 -0.11 0.94 1.69
CA ILE A 90 0.64 1.83 0.79
C ILE A 90 0.86 1.17 -0.57
N ARG A 91 1.37 -0.06 -0.61
CA ARG A 91 1.58 -0.79 -1.88
C ARG A 91 0.30 -1.05 -2.67
N ARG A 92 -0.85 -1.18 -1.99
CA ARG A 92 -2.15 -1.49 -2.61
C ARG A 92 -2.94 -0.26 -3.03
N LEU A 93 -2.72 0.87 -2.35
CA LEU A 93 -3.54 2.06 -2.45
C LEU A 93 -2.84 3.26 -3.09
N TRP A 94 -1.50 3.25 -3.17
CA TRP A 94 -0.72 4.32 -3.78
C TRP A 94 0.05 3.87 -5.03
N PRO A 95 0.08 4.76 -6.04
CA PRO A 95 -0.62 6.05 -6.15
C PRO A 95 -2.14 5.89 -6.13
N GLY A 96 -2.86 6.82 -5.43
CA GLY A 96 -4.31 6.69 -5.35
C GLY A 96 -5.02 7.66 -4.40
N PRO A 97 -6.36 7.55 -4.36
CA PRO A 97 -7.23 8.52 -3.68
C PRO A 97 -7.37 8.25 -2.17
N VAL A 98 -6.32 7.73 -1.53
CA VAL A 98 -6.31 7.45 -0.09
C VAL A 98 -5.21 8.23 0.59
N SER A 99 -5.54 8.97 1.63
CA SER A 99 -4.61 9.60 2.55
C SER A 99 -4.38 8.68 3.74
N ILE A 100 -3.13 8.51 4.16
CA ILE A 100 -2.75 7.61 5.26
C ILE A 100 -2.08 8.42 6.37
N GLN A 101 -2.60 8.28 7.60
CA GLN A 101 -2.00 8.80 8.82
C GLN A 101 -1.06 7.75 9.41
N LEU A 102 0.19 8.16 9.64
CA LEU A 102 1.24 7.33 10.24
C LEU A 102 1.68 7.94 11.56
N PRO A 103 1.93 7.13 12.59
CA PRO A 103 2.44 7.62 13.86
C PRO A 103 3.86 8.17 13.68
N VAL A 104 4.20 9.18 14.48
CA VAL A 104 5.54 9.78 14.55
C VAL A 104 6.09 9.66 15.95
N ASP A 105 7.38 9.36 16.04
CA ASP A 105 8.10 9.38 17.30
C ASP A 105 8.71 10.77 17.57
N HIS A 106 9.37 10.92 18.72
CA HIS A 106 9.96 12.19 19.11
C HIS A 106 11.08 12.64 18.14
N ALA A 107 11.89 11.70 17.63
CA ALA A 107 12.96 12.01 16.68
C ALA A 107 12.39 12.46 15.31
N ASP A 108 11.28 11.88 14.88
CA ASP A 108 10.56 12.29 13.68
C ASP A 108 10.03 13.72 13.82
N VAL A 109 9.46 14.06 14.98
CA VAL A 109 8.95 15.41 15.28
C VAL A 109 10.07 16.45 15.25
N GLU A 110 11.21 16.18 15.87
CA GLU A 110 12.36 17.10 15.85
C GLU A 110 12.92 17.28 14.43
N ARG A 111 13.00 16.20 13.65
CA ARG A 111 13.42 16.22 12.25
C ARG A 111 12.48 17.05 11.39
N LEU A 112 11.17 16.86 11.59
CA LEU A 112 10.12 17.63 10.91
C LEU A 112 10.21 19.11 11.27
N ALA A 113 10.33 19.44 12.56
CA ALA A 113 10.45 20.82 13.05
C ALA A 113 11.71 21.52 12.50
N SER A 114 12.83 20.82 12.39
CA SER A 114 14.05 21.33 11.78
C SER A 114 13.88 21.65 10.29
N ARG A 115 13.08 20.85 9.58
CA ARG A 115 12.87 20.99 8.14
C ARG A 115 11.80 22.01 7.78
N LEU A 116 10.68 22.04 8.52
CA LEU A 116 9.49 22.85 8.19
C LEU A 116 9.37 24.12 9.05
N GLY A 117 10.16 24.24 10.11
CA GLY A 117 9.92 25.18 11.19
C GLY A 117 8.87 24.63 12.18
N ARG A 118 8.97 25.03 13.44
CA ARG A 118 8.15 24.48 14.54
C ARG A 118 6.65 24.65 14.33
N GLN A 119 6.24 25.81 13.83
CA GLN A 119 4.82 26.11 13.63
C GLN A 119 4.22 25.20 12.55
N THR A 120 4.82 25.13 11.35
CA THR A 120 4.33 24.30 10.25
C THR A 120 4.35 22.82 10.62
N ALA A 121 5.39 22.36 11.32
CA ALA A 121 5.50 21.00 11.82
C ALA A 121 4.36 20.66 12.80
N ALA A 122 4.08 21.56 13.77
CA ALA A 122 2.95 21.38 14.69
C ALA A 122 1.62 21.31 13.96
N GLU A 123 1.39 22.20 12.98
CA GLU A 123 0.15 22.23 12.20
C GLU A 123 -0.01 21.02 11.24
N ALA A 124 1.08 20.33 10.90
CA ALA A 124 1.03 19.11 10.10
C ALA A 124 0.61 17.88 10.91
N MET A 125 0.85 17.90 12.22
CA MET A 125 0.54 16.77 13.12
C MET A 125 -0.91 16.86 13.64
N VAL A 126 -1.55 15.71 13.69
CA VAL A 126 -2.85 15.51 14.35
C VAL A 126 -2.72 14.33 15.29
N GLU A 127 -2.86 14.57 16.61
CA GLU A 127 -2.82 13.51 17.63
C GLU A 127 -1.59 12.58 17.56
N GLY A 128 -0.42 13.12 17.18
CA GLY A 128 0.81 12.34 17.05
C GLY A 128 0.94 11.60 15.71
N PHE A 129 0.14 11.97 14.71
CA PHE A 129 0.20 11.39 13.36
C PHE A 129 0.52 12.43 12.31
N LEU A 130 1.26 12.03 11.26
CA LEU A 130 1.40 12.77 10.01
C LEU A 130 0.54 12.14 8.91
N THR A 131 -0.07 12.98 8.09
CA THR A 131 -0.91 12.54 6.97
C THR A 131 -0.15 12.65 5.65
N PHE A 132 -0.12 11.54 4.90
CA PHE A 132 0.54 11.47 3.60
C PHE A 132 -0.45 11.09 2.50
N ARG A 133 -0.14 11.51 1.27
CA ARG A 133 -0.85 11.09 0.07
C ARG A 133 0.07 11.05 -1.14
N CYS A 134 -0.06 10.00 -1.96
CA CYS A 134 0.55 9.89 -3.28
C CYS A 134 -0.56 9.85 -4.34
N THR A 135 -0.73 10.93 -5.12
CA THR A 135 -1.80 11.06 -6.13
C THR A 135 -1.56 10.16 -7.34
N GLU A 136 -2.64 9.72 -8.02
CA GLU A 136 -2.54 9.00 -9.31
C GLU A 136 -2.03 9.88 -10.45
N ILE A 137 -2.21 11.21 -10.37
CA ILE A 137 -1.85 12.13 -11.45
C ILE A 137 -0.33 12.25 -11.57
N GLU A 138 0.23 11.65 -12.62
CA GLU A 138 1.68 11.61 -12.87
C GLU A 138 2.28 13.02 -12.95
N LEU A 139 1.67 13.91 -13.70
CA LEU A 139 2.10 15.30 -13.83
C LEU A 139 2.25 16.00 -12.45
N THR A 140 1.31 15.74 -11.54
CA THR A 140 1.40 16.28 -10.17
C THR A 140 2.56 15.65 -9.41
N ARG A 141 2.77 14.32 -9.52
CA ARG A 141 3.92 13.65 -8.89
C ARG A 141 5.25 14.17 -9.42
N ASP A 142 5.36 14.44 -10.74
CA ASP A 142 6.57 14.98 -11.37
C ASP A 142 6.88 16.38 -10.85
N ILE A 143 5.86 17.23 -10.65
CA ILE A 143 6.00 18.55 -10.03
C ILE A 143 6.50 18.43 -8.59
N LEU A 144 5.89 17.53 -7.79
CA LEU A 144 6.31 17.26 -6.41
C LEU A 144 7.76 16.77 -6.36
N HIS A 145 8.13 15.85 -7.24
CA HIS A 145 9.49 15.33 -7.34
C HIS A 145 10.49 16.43 -7.73
N SER A 146 10.17 17.18 -8.77
CA SER A 146 11.05 18.25 -9.28
C SER A 146 11.19 19.42 -8.31
N SER A 147 10.18 19.67 -7.44
CA SER A 147 10.29 20.70 -6.41
C SER A 147 11.30 20.33 -5.33
N GLY A 148 11.46 19.05 -5.01
CA GLY A 148 12.30 18.57 -3.92
C GLY A 148 11.80 18.97 -2.51
N GLU A 149 10.64 19.62 -2.43
CA GLU A 149 10.08 20.21 -1.22
C GLU A 149 8.98 19.33 -0.61
N PRO A 150 8.80 19.32 0.70
CA PRO A 150 7.55 18.90 1.30
C PRO A 150 6.42 19.83 0.87
N VAL A 151 5.42 19.30 0.20
CA VAL A 151 4.31 20.07 -0.34
C VAL A 151 3.00 19.62 0.28
N THR A 152 2.19 20.57 0.76
CA THR A 152 0.79 20.30 1.05
C THR A 152 -0.07 20.68 -0.13
N VAL A 153 -1.11 19.89 -0.40
CA VAL A 153 -2.15 20.23 -1.39
C VAL A 153 -3.51 20.18 -0.71
N VAL A 154 -4.21 21.29 -0.72
CA VAL A 154 -5.53 21.43 -0.12
C VAL A 154 -6.59 21.49 -1.22
N GLY A 155 -7.55 20.60 -1.17
CA GLY A 155 -8.65 20.55 -2.13
C GLY A 155 -9.52 21.80 -2.03
N VAL A 156 -9.90 22.37 -3.16
CA VAL A 156 -10.82 23.51 -3.22
C VAL A 156 -12.24 22.97 -3.07
N THR A 157 -12.84 23.21 -1.88
CA THR A 157 -14.18 22.73 -1.52
C THR A 157 -15.12 23.89 -1.18
N THR A 158 -14.90 25.06 -1.76
CA THR A 158 -15.80 26.22 -1.59
C THR A 158 -17.21 25.89 -2.11
N HIS A 159 -18.21 26.76 -1.89
CA HIS A 159 -19.65 26.54 -2.18
C HIS A 159 -19.97 25.93 -3.56
N GLN A 160 -19.02 25.96 -4.49
CA GLN A 160 -19.00 25.17 -5.72
C GLN A 160 -17.72 24.34 -5.74
N ARG A 161 -17.91 23.04 -5.94
CA ARG A 161 -16.81 22.11 -6.14
C ARG A 161 -15.99 22.49 -7.37
N VAL A 162 -14.66 22.53 -7.20
CA VAL A 162 -13.71 22.76 -8.29
C VAL A 162 -13.14 21.43 -8.75
N ASP A 163 -13.54 21.02 -9.93
CA ASP A 163 -13.07 19.77 -10.54
C ASP A 163 -11.87 20.01 -11.48
N VAL A 164 -11.85 21.13 -12.18
CA VAL A 164 -10.80 21.49 -13.12
C VAL A 164 -10.34 22.94 -12.93
N ALA A 165 -9.22 23.31 -13.51
CA ALA A 165 -8.61 24.62 -13.37
C ALA A 165 -9.53 25.77 -13.81
N GLU A 166 -10.37 25.50 -14.79
CA GLU A 166 -11.31 26.46 -15.38
C GLU A 166 -12.44 26.86 -14.42
N ASP A 167 -12.77 26.00 -13.46
CA ASP A 167 -13.82 26.22 -12.46
C ASP A 167 -13.36 27.07 -11.28
N LEU A 168 -12.05 27.41 -11.20
CA LEU A 168 -11.50 28.18 -10.10
C LEU A 168 -12.11 29.60 -10.05
N PRO A 169 -12.54 30.06 -8.85
CA PRO A 169 -12.99 31.44 -8.67
C PRO A 169 -11.90 32.45 -9.10
N LYS A 170 -12.29 33.53 -9.75
CA LYS A 170 -11.34 34.56 -10.19
C LYS A 170 -10.49 35.13 -9.06
N SER A 171 -11.08 35.30 -7.87
CA SER A 171 -10.39 35.77 -6.66
C SER A 171 -9.27 34.81 -6.22
N LEU A 172 -9.48 33.49 -6.38
CA LEU A 172 -8.47 32.49 -6.07
C LEU A 172 -7.42 32.41 -7.18
N LEU A 173 -7.84 32.44 -8.45
CA LEU A 173 -6.95 32.47 -9.60
C LEU A 173 -5.89 33.57 -9.51
N GLN A 174 -6.26 34.77 -9.04
CA GLN A 174 -5.34 35.91 -8.89
C GLN A 174 -4.24 35.67 -7.84
N LYS A 175 -4.47 34.76 -6.89
CA LYS A 175 -3.51 34.40 -5.84
C LYS A 175 -2.53 33.32 -6.27
N LEU A 176 -2.79 32.64 -7.39
CA LEU A 176 -1.96 31.55 -7.88
C LEU A 176 -0.88 32.05 -8.85
N SER A 177 0.35 31.58 -8.68
CA SER A 177 1.47 31.86 -9.59
C SER A 177 1.39 31.04 -10.86
N VAL A 178 1.03 29.76 -10.71
CA VAL A 178 0.88 28.79 -11.79
C VAL A 178 -0.41 28.01 -11.56
N VAL A 179 -1.14 27.75 -12.63
CA VAL A 179 -2.30 26.82 -12.61
C VAL A 179 -2.02 25.74 -13.64
N VAL A 180 -1.94 24.50 -13.18
CA VAL A 180 -1.68 23.33 -14.02
C VAL A 180 -3.02 22.72 -14.41
N ALA A 181 -3.37 22.75 -15.68
CA ALA A 181 -4.53 22.05 -16.19
C ALA A 181 -4.25 20.55 -16.27
N GLY A 182 -5.24 19.74 -15.95
CA GLY A 182 -5.17 18.29 -15.96
C GLY A 182 -6.52 17.64 -16.24
N PRO A 183 -6.60 16.30 -16.21
CA PRO A 183 -7.85 15.60 -16.40
C PRO A 183 -8.84 15.95 -15.27
N ALA A 184 -10.13 15.89 -15.59
CA ALA A 184 -11.17 15.98 -14.59
C ALA A 184 -11.05 14.85 -13.55
N PRO A 185 -11.36 15.10 -12.27
CA PRO A 185 -11.19 14.10 -11.21
C PRO A 185 -12.07 12.88 -11.45
N ARG A 186 -11.44 11.71 -11.37
CA ARG A 186 -12.11 10.43 -11.57
C ARG A 186 -13.12 10.12 -10.46
N TYR A 187 -12.75 10.41 -9.20
CA TYR A 187 -13.53 9.96 -8.04
C TYR A 187 -14.59 10.94 -7.57
N LYS A 188 -14.46 12.19 -7.87
CA LYS A 188 -15.43 13.23 -7.49
C LYS A 188 -15.79 13.30 -5.98
N ASN A 189 -15.00 12.70 -5.11
CA ASN A 189 -15.08 12.73 -3.66
C ASN A 189 -13.71 13.05 -3.06
N PRO A 190 -13.61 13.65 -1.87
CA PRO A 190 -12.34 13.78 -1.18
C PRO A 190 -11.64 12.42 -1.01
N SER A 191 -10.33 12.41 -0.80
CA SER A 191 -9.61 11.18 -0.47
C SER A 191 -10.20 10.53 0.77
N THR A 192 -10.27 9.19 0.78
CA THR A 192 -10.50 8.45 2.02
C THR A 192 -9.31 8.66 2.94
N LEU A 193 -9.55 8.94 4.22
CA LEU A 193 -8.51 9.11 5.23
C LEU A 193 -8.51 7.93 6.17
N VAL A 194 -7.38 7.24 6.25
CA VAL A 194 -7.16 6.13 7.17
C VAL A 194 -6.04 6.45 8.14
N ARG A 195 -6.17 6.02 9.39
CA ARG A 195 -5.16 6.08 10.44
C ARG A 195 -4.66 4.68 10.73
N ILE A 196 -3.36 4.51 10.83
CA ILE A 196 -2.74 3.21 11.14
C ILE A 196 -1.85 3.38 12.35
N SER A 197 -2.10 2.57 13.38
CA SER A 197 -1.31 2.51 14.61
C SER A 197 -1.00 1.05 14.92
N GLY A 198 0.24 0.63 14.74
CA GLY A 198 0.65 -0.78 14.82
C GLY A 198 -0.15 -1.64 13.82
N HIS A 199 -0.95 -2.56 14.34
CA HIS A 199 -1.81 -3.45 13.55
C HIS A 199 -3.26 -2.97 13.44
N HIS A 200 -3.59 -1.79 14.00
CA HIS A 200 -4.95 -1.25 14.00
C HIS A 200 -5.13 -0.24 12.88
N LEU A 201 -6.23 -0.38 12.14
CA LEU A 201 -6.69 0.55 11.12
C LEU A 201 -8.00 1.21 11.56
N GLU A 202 -8.03 2.53 11.45
CA GLU A 202 -9.23 3.35 11.63
C GLU A 202 -9.53 4.09 10.32
N VAL A 203 -10.76 4.04 9.83
CA VAL A 203 -11.22 4.89 8.74
C VAL A 203 -11.73 6.20 9.34
N VAL A 204 -10.84 7.20 9.39
CA VAL A 204 -11.15 8.52 9.99
C VAL A 204 -12.19 9.28 9.16
N ARG A 205 -12.14 9.11 7.84
CA ARG A 205 -13.11 9.71 6.92
C ARG A 205 -13.26 8.85 5.68
N GLU A 206 -14.47 8.37 5.44
CA GLU A 206 -14.82 7.77 4.15
C GLU A 206 -14.82 8.83 3.04
N GLY A 207 -14.35 8.47 1.86
CA GLY A 207 -14.24 9.38 0.71
C GLY A 207 -14.33 8.65 -0.62
N ALA A 208 -13.31 8.79 -1.46
CA ALA A 208 -13.26 8.19 -2.80
C ALA A 208 -13.33 6.66 -2.79
N ILE A 209 -12.78 6.03 -1.75
CA ILE A 209 -12.81 4.58 -1.54
C ILE A 209 -13.65 4.28 -0.31
N ALA A 210 -14.66 3.42 -0.48
CA ALA A 210 -15.55 3.02 0.61
C ALA A 210 -14.81 2.21 1.69
N GLU A 211 -15.18 2.40 2.97
CA GLU A 211 -14.59 1.71 4.12
C GLU A 211 -14.52 0.19 3.93
N ARG A 212 -15.61 -0.43 3.44
CA ARG A 212 -15.66 -1.87 3.17
C ARG A 212 -14.55 -2.37 2.24
N VAL A 213 -14.06 -1.51 1.32
CA VAL A 213 -12.95 -1.85 0.41
C VAL A 213 -11.63 -1.77 1.17
N ILE A 214 -11.43 -0.71 1.97
CA ILE A 214 -10.24 -0.55 2.81
C ILE A 214 -10.11 -1.72 3.77
N ARG A 215 -11.19 -2.10 4.49
CA ARG A 215 -11.20 -3.22 5.42
C ARG A 215 -10.77 -4.55 4.80
N ARG A 216 -11.12 -4.81 3.54
CA ARG A 216 -10.68 -6.02 2.82
C ARG A 216 -9.18 -6.03 2.49
N LEU A 217 -8.51 -4.90 2.60
CA LEU A 217 -7.07 -4.76 2.34
C LEU A 217 -6.22 -4.88 3.62
N GLU A 218 -6.85 -5.01 4.79
CA GLU A 218 -6.14 -5.23 6.06
C GLU A 218 -5.48 -6.61 6.10
N ASP A 219 -6.12 -7.62 5.48
CA ASP A 219 -5.65 -8.99 5.53
C ASP A 219 -4.25 -9.16 4.91
N MET A 220 -3.35 -9.82 5.65
CA MET A 220 -2.12 -10.40 5.12
C MET A 220 -2.44 -11.79 4.60
N VAL A 221 -2.33 -11.98 3.29
CA VAL A 221 -2.65 -13.24 2.63
C VAL A 221 -1.38 -13.94 2.17
N ILE A 222 -1.07 -15.09 2.76
CA ILE A 222 0.05 -15.96 2.40
C ILE A 222 -0.50 -17.16 1.64
N VAL A 223 0.03 -17.42 0.45
CA VAL A 223 -0.45 -18.50 -0.43
C VAL A 223 0.68 -19.50 -0.70
N PHE A 224 0.44 -20.79 -0.44
CA PHE A 224 1.31 -21.86 -0.81
C PHE A 224 0.81 -22.56 -2.08
N VAL A 225 1.71 -22.77 -3.06
CA VAL A 225 1.31 -23.28 -4.39
C VAL A 225 2.12 -24.51 -4.76
N CYS A 226 1.43 -25.57 -5.18
CA CYS A 226 2.01 -26.77 -5.82
C CYS A 226 1.20 -27.15 -7.07
N SER A 227 1.41 -28.34 -7.65
CA SER A 227 0.65 -28.78 -8.84
C SER A 227 -0.83 -29.04 -8.51
N GLY A 228 -1.13 -30.09 -7.73
CA GLY A 228 -2.50 -30.59 -7.51
C GLY A 228 -3.20 -30.09 -6.26
N ASN A 229 -2.53 -29.34 -5.38
CA ASN A 229 -3.07 -28.87 -4.09
C ASN A 229 -3.63 -29.98 -3.19
N THR A 230 -2.98 -31.17 -3.20
CA THR A 230 -3.39 -32.33 -2.38
C THR A 230 -2.33 -32.79 -1.40
N CYS A 231 -1.03 -32.47 -1.61
CA CYS A 231 0.06 -32.93 -0.76
C CYS A 231 0.87 -31.75 -0.18
N ARG A 232 1.82 -31.20 -0.95
CA ARG A 232 2.81 -30.21 -0.48
C ARG A 232 2.19 -28.91 0.02
N SER A 233 1.37 -28.24 -0.80
CA SER A 233 0.81 -26.93 -0.43
C SER A 233 -0.23 -26.99 0.71
N PRO A 234 -1.07 -28.06 0.86
CA PRO A 234 -1.92 -28.18 2.07
C PRO A 234 -1.11 -28.38 3.35
N MET A 235 -0.08 -29.27 3.32
CA MET A 235 0.82 -29.43 4.47
C MET A 235 1.51 -28.11 4.82
N ALA A 236 2.00 -27.37 3.83
CA ALA A 236 2.63 -26.07 4.03
C ALA A 236 1.66 -25.07 4.64
N ALA A 237 0.42 -25.00 4.16
CA ALA A 237 -0.58 -24.08 4.71
C ALA A 237 -0.95 -24.44 6.16
N GLY A 238 -1.15 -25.71 6.48
CA GLY A 238 -1.41 -26.16 7.85
C GLY A 238 -0.27 -25.86 8.80
N LEU A 239 0.96 -26.19 8.41
CA LEU A 239 2.17 -25.92 9.20
C LEU A 239 2.40 -24.40 9.39
N ALA A 240 2.21 -23.62 8.34
CA ALA A 240 2.32 -22.16 8.42
C ALA A 240 1.30 -21.56 9.37
N THR A 241 0.05 -22.03 9.33
CA THR A 241 -1.01 -21.59 10.24
C THR A 241 -0.63 -21.86 11.70
N ARG A 242 -0.10 -23.04 12.01
CA ARG A 242 0.41 -23.37 13.35
C ARG A 242 1.58 -22.48 13.75
N ILE A 243 2.60 -22.36 12.90
CA ILE A 243 3.80 -21.57 13.20
C ILE A 243 3.45 -20.08 13.41
N LEU A 244 2.54 -19.52 12.61
CA LEU A 244 2.08 -18.13 12.78
C LEU A 244 1.32 -17.94 14.08
N SER A 245 0.49 -18.91 14.48
CA SER A 245 -0.18 -18.91 15.78
C SER A 245 0.82 -18.93 16.94
N GLU A 246 1.87 -19.76 16.86
CA GLU A 246 2.96 -19.80 17.83
C GLU A 246 3.73 -18.46 17.87
N THR A 247 4.07 -17.90 16.72
CA THR A 247 4.86 -16.67 16.60
C THR A 247 4.10 -15.43 17.11
N LEU A 248 2.81 -15.36 16.81
CA LEU A 248 1.94 -14.25 17.24
C LEU A 248 1.38 -14.44 18.64
N HIS A 249 1.59 -15.60 19.27
CA HIS A 249 1.04 -15.97 20.58
C HIS A 249 -0.49 -15.86 20.66
N ILE A 250 -1.18 -16.21 19.58
CA ILE A 250 -2.65 -16.21 19.50
C ILE A 250 -3.17 -17.58 19.03
N PRO A 251 -4.37 -18.01 19.45
CA PRO A 251 -4.98 -19.23 18.95
C PRO A 251 -5.13 -19.24 17.43
N ILE A 252 -5.02 -20.42 16.81
CA ILE A 252 -5.21 -20.58 15.34
C ILE A 252 -6.55 -19.97 14.88
N ALA A 253 -7.62 -20.15 15.66
CA ALA A 253 -8.93 -19.62 15.34
C ALA A 253 -8.99 -18.08 15.30
N GLU A 254 -8.04 -17.40 15.96
CA GLU A 254 -7.97 -15.94 16.03
C GLU A 254 -7.08 -15.33 14.93
N LEU A 255 -6.32 -16.14 14.17
CA LEU A 255 -5.50 -15.62 13.06
C LEU A 255 -6.31 -14.80 12.04
N PRO A 256 -7.53 -15.21 11.63
CA PRO A 256 -8.33 -14.37 10.73
C PRO A 256 -8.74 -13.02 11.36
N ASN A 257 -9.01 -12.99 12.68
CA ASN A 257 -9.32 -11.76 13.40
C ASN A 257 -8.10 -10.84 13.56
N ALA A 258 -6.89 -11.45 13.56
CA ALA A 258 -5.62 -10.73 13.48
C ALA A 258 -5.22 -10.38 12.03
N HIS A 259 -6.14 -10.53 11.07
CA HIS A 259 -5.92 -10.26 9.65
C HIS A 259 -4.78 -11.07 9.02
N VAL A 260 -4.55 -12.30 9.49
CA VAL A 260 -3.57 -13.23 8.93
C VAL A 260 -4.29 -14.41 8.29
N LEU A 261 -4.21 -14.51 6.97
CA LEU A 261 -4.89 -15.54 6.18
C LEU A 261 -3.87 -16.41 5.46
N VAL A 262 -3.81 -17.68 5.81
CA VAL A 262 -3.01 -18.67 5.10
C VAL A 262 -3.90 -19.43 4.13
N ARG A 263 -3.46 -19.57 2.89
CA ARG A 263 -4.18 -20.28 1.82
C ARG A 263 -3.24 -21.22 1.08
N SER A 264 -3.81 -22.20 0.40
CA SER A 264 -3.08 -23.03 -0.56
C SER A 264 -3.87 -23.17 -1.85
N ALA A 265 -3.16 -23.36 -2.97
CA ALA A 265 -3.74 -23.59 -4.27
C ALA A 265 -2.86 -24.50 -5.12
N GLY A 266 -3.35 -24.93 -6.27
CA GLY A 266 -2.55 -25.67 -7.24
C GLY A 266 -2.68 -25.10 -8.63
N VAL A 267 -1.57 -25.05 -9.37
CA VAL A 267 -1.55 -24.56 -10.75
C VAL A 267 -2.40 -25.45 -11.67
N HIS A 268 -2.48 -26.77 -11.38
CA HIS A 268 -3.25 -27.76 -12.12
C HIS A 268 -4.26 -28.49 -11.23
N ALA A 269 -4.74 -27.85 -10.14
CA ALA A 269 -5.64 -28.50 -9.20
C ALA A 269 -7.05 -28.68 -9.77
N ALA A 270 -7.59 -29.88 -9.66
CA ALA A 270 -9.03 -30.09 -9.72
C ALA A 270 -9.67 -29.58 -8.42
N ARG A 271 -10.82 -28.89 -8.52
CA ARG A 271 -11.51 -28.35 -7.35
C ARG A 271 -12.15 -29.45 -6.49
N GLY A 272 -12.00 -29.35 -5.17
CA GLY A 272 -12.77 -30.14 -4.21
C GLY A 272 -12.17 -31.49 -3.80
N MET A 273 -10.97 -31.84 -4.30
CA MET A 273 -10.28 -33.06 -3.89
C MET A 273 -9.78 -32.96 -2.46
N PRO A 274 -9.88 -34.01 -1.64
CA PRO A 274 -9.30 -34.04 -0.28
C PRO A 274 -7.77 -34.01 -0.36
N ALA A 275 -7.13 -33.65 0.76
CA ALA A 275 -5.70 -33.88 0.92
C ALA A 275 -5.38 -35.39 0.89
N ALA A 276 -4.18 -35.75 0.41
CA ALA A 276 -3.73 -37.13 0.44
C ALA A 276 -3.72 -37.67 1.89
N PRO A 277 -4.14 -38.93 2.12
CA PRO A 277 -4.20 -39.50 3.46
C PRO A 277 -2.89 -39.36 4.23
N GLU A 278 -1.74 -39.62 3.55
CA GLU A 278 -0.42 -39.50 4.13
C GLU A 278 -0.11 -38.03 4.51
N ALA A 279 -0.54 -37.06 3.70
CA ALA A 279 -0.37 -35.65 4.01
C ALA A 279 -1.16 -35.25 5.27
N VAL A 280 -2.42 -35.72 5.40
CA VAL A 280 -3.27 -35.50 6.57
C VAL A 280 -2.62 -36.10 7.81
N LYS A 281 -2.18 -37.37 7.73
CA LYS A 281 -1.55 -38.09 8.84
C LYS A 281 -0.29 -37.35 9.33
N ILE A 282 0.64 -37.07 8.42
CA ILE A 282 1.92 -36.44 8.77
C ILE A 282 1.74 -35.01 9.27
N ALA A 283 0.90 -34.22 8.64
CA ALA A 283 0.58 -32.86 9.12
C ALA A 283 -0.02 -32.93 10.55
N GLY A 284 -0.94 -33.85 10.81
CA GLY A 284 -1.54 -34.06 12.14
C GLY A 284 -0.50 -34.44 13.21
N GLU A 285 0.43 -35.34 12.91
CA GLU A 285 1.54 -35.69 13.80
C GLU A 285 2.47 -34.51 14.10
N MET A 286 2.54 -33.54 13.19
CA MET A 286 3.28 -32.29 13.34
C MET A 286 2.42 -31.14 13.91
N GLY A 287 1.20 -31.44 14.40
CA GLY A 287 0.31 -30.46 15.04
C GLY A 287 -0.46 -29.54 14.08
N ALA A 288 -0.54 -29.89 12.79
CA ALA A 288 -1.29 -29.13 11.80
C ALA A 288 -2.50 -29.92 11.28
N ASP A 289 -3.71 -29.44 11.53
CA ASP A 289 -4.95 -30.07 11.05
C ASP A 289 -5.30 -29.61 9.64
N ILE A 290 -5.29 -30.58 8.69
CA ILE A 290 -5.69 -30.37 7.30
C ILE A 290 -6.80 -31.32 6.83
N HIS A 291 -7.54 -31.94 7.76
CA HIS A 291 -8.63 -32.88 7.46
C HIS A 291 -9.72 -32.28 6.57
N GLN A 292 -10.07 -31.02 6.82
CA GLN A 292 -11.12 -30.32 6.08
C GLN A 292 -10.62 -29.72 4.76
N HIS A 293 -9.33 -29.92 4.41
CA HIS A 293 -8.80 -29.37 3.20
C HIS A 293 -9.54 -29.87 1.96
N ARG A 294 -9.80 -28.95 1.02
CA ARG A 294 -10.28 -29.22 -0.34
C ARG A 294 -9.44 -28.45 -1.32
N SER A 295 -8.95 -29.15 -2.33
CA SER A 295 -8.09 -28.56 -3.35
C SER A 295 -8.82 -27.45 -4.12
N VAL A 296 -8.09 -26.39 -4.42
CA VAL A 296 -8.57 -25.25 -5.20
C VAL A 296 -7.56 -24.93 -6.30
N PRO A 297 -8.02 -24.62 -7.52
CA PRO A 297 -7.15 -24.09 -8.55
C PRO A 297 -6.65 -22.69 -8.16
N LEU A 298 -5.43 -22.37 -8.59
CA LEU A 298 -4.88 -21.03 -8.47
C LEU A 298 -5.67 -20.10 -9.40
N THR A 299 -6.20 -19.00 -8.85
CA THR A 299 -7.00 -18.02 -9.60
C THR A 299 -6.34 -16.65 -9.58
N ASP A 300 -6.63 -15.82 -10.59
CA ASP A 300 -6.16 -14.44 -10.65
C ASP A 300 -6.58 -13.62 -9.45
N ASP A 301 -7.78 -13.87 -8.89
CA ASP A 301 -8.24 -13.20 -7.69
C ASP A 301 -7.36 -13.54 -6.50
N LEU A 302 -7.01 -14.82 -6.30
CA LEU A 302 -6.11 -15.24 -5.23
C LEU A 302 -4.70 -14.67 -5.44
N LEU A 303 -4.19 -14.67 -6.67
CA LEU A 303 -2.91 -14.06 -7.02
C LEU A 303 -2.89 -12.56 -6.68
N ARG A 304 -3.92 -11.82 -7.05
CA ARG A 304 -4.00 -10.37 -6.75
C ARG A 304 -4.06 -10.09 -5.25
N ARG A 305 -4.83 -10.87 -4.50
CA ARG A 305 -5.02 -10.69 -3.04
C ARG A 305 -3.83 -11.11 -2.20
N ALA A 306 -3.02 -12.04 -2.68
CA ALA A 306 -1.85 -12.51 -1.96
C ALA A 306 -0.83 -11.38 -1.71
N ASP A 307 -0.25 -11.35 -0.52
CA ASP A 307 0.94 -10.55 -0.20
C ASP A 307 2.22 -11.31 -0.48
N MET A 308 2.19 -12.63 -0.21
CA MET A 308 3.29 -13.55 -0.43
C MET A 308 2.77 -14.83 -1.09
N ILE A 309 3.45 -15.29 -2.11
CA ILE A 309 3.17 -16.54 -2.81
C ILE A 309 4.42 -17.41 -2.73
N TYR A 310 4.32 -18.55 -2.06
CA TYR A 310 5.40 -19.51 -1.94
C TYR A 310 5.11 -20.74 -2.79
N THR A 311 5.93 -20.98 -3.79
CA THR A 311 5.81 -22.15 -4.67
C THR A 311 6.70 -23.30 -4.21
N MET A 312 6.28 -24.54 -4.47
CA MET A 312 7.04 -25.73 -4.07
C MET A 312 8.22 -26.02 -5.01
N THR A 313 8.20 -25.46 -6.22
CA THR A 313 9.26 -25.63 -7.21
C THR A 313 9.46 -24.37 -8.03
N GLN A 314 10.63 -24.25 -8.67
CA GLN A 314 10.89 -23.17 -9.62
C GLN A 314 9.90 -23.21 -10.79
N ALA A 315 9.55 -24.40 -11.29
CA ALA A 315 8.58 -24.54 -12.38
C ALA A 315 7.20 -23.93 -12.05
N HIS A 316 6.71 -24.14 -10.82
CA HIS A 316 5.46 -23.49 -10.39
C HIS A 316 5.57 -21.96 -10.35
N ARG A 317 6.73 -21.44 -9.93
CA ARG A 317 7.00 -19.99 -9.92
C ARG A 317 7.00 -19.43 -11.34
N ASP A 318 7.70 -20.06 -12.23
CA ASP A 318 7.83 -19.63 -13.63
C ASP A 318 6.47 -19.65 -14.35
N GLU A 319 5.64 -20.66 -14.08
CA GLU A 319 4.28 -20.73 -14.59
C GLU A 319 3.41 -19.56 -14.11
N ILE A 320 3.46 -19.22 -12.83
CA ILE A 320 2.74 -18.07 -12.28
C ILE A 320 3.21 -16.76 -12.92
N ILE A 321 4.52 -16.56 -13.04
CA ILE A 321 5.09 -15.33 -13.59
C ILE A 321 4.81 -15.21 -15.09
N SER A 322 4.84 -16.33 -15.81
CA SER A 322 4.48 -16.36 -17.24
C SER A 322 3.03 -15.94 -17.47
N HIS A 323 2.11 -16.42 -16.61
CA HIS A 323 0.69 -16.06 -16.66
C HIS A 323 0.41 -14.63 -16.15
N ALA A 324 1.08 -14.23 -15.09
CA ALA A 324 0.86 -12.96 -14.40
C ALA A 324 2.20 -12.29 -14.03
N PRO A 325 2.88 -11.60 -14.96
CA PRO A 325 4.22 -11.03 -14.75
C PRO A 325 4.30 -10.05 -13.57
N LEU A 326 3.24 -9.32 -13.30
CA LEU A 326 3.15 -8.37 -12.17
C LEU A 326 3.23 -9.05 -10.79
N MET A 327 3.10 -10.38 -10.72
CA MET A 327 3.19 -11.13 -9.47
C MET A 327 4.64 -11.52 -9.11
N ALA A 328 5.62 -11.24 -9.98
CA ALA A 328 7.02 -11.65 -9.80
C ALA A 328 7.63 -11.16 -8.46
N GLU A 329 7.31 -9.93 -8.05
CA GLU A 329 7.85 -9.30 -6.84
C GLU A 329 7.38 -9.95 -5.53
N LYS A 330 6.28 -10.70 -5.56
CA LYS A 330 5.71 -11.37 -4.40
C LYS A 330 5.62 -12.89 -4.52
N THR A 331 6.20 -13.46 -5.58
CA THR A 331 6.22 -14.91 -5.83
C THR A 331 7.63 -15.46 -5.67
N PHE A 332 7.81 -16.32 -4.68
CA PHE A 332 9.09 -16.91 -4.31
C PHE A 332 8.98 -18.43 -4.28
N THR A 333 10.08 -19.14 -4.55
CA THR A 333 10.17 -20.54 -4.13
C THR A 333 10.22 -20.61 -2.60
N LEU A 334 9.53 -21.57 -1.99
CA LEU A 334 9.56 -21.75 -0.54
C LEU A 334 10.99 -22.07 -0.09
N ASP A 335 11.68 -22.95 -0.82
CA ASP A 335 13.11 -23.20 -0.67
C ASP A 335 13.88 -22.38 -1.70
N PRO A 336 14.74 -21.43 -1.29
CA PRO A 336 15.55 -20.66 -2.22
C PRO A 336 16.65 -21.50 -2.91
N ASP A 337 17.05 -22.63 -2.29
CA ASP A 337 18.17 -23.43 -2.73
C ASP A 337 17.76 -24.61 -3.65
N GLY A 338 16.46 -24.82 -3.86
CA GLY A 338 15.99 -25.87 -4.76
C GLY A 338 14.52 -26.25 -4.62
N ASP A 339 14.12 -27.23 -5.39
CA ASP A 339 12.75 -27.71 -5.44
C ASP A 339 12.41 -28.61 -4.24
N ILE A 340 11.16 -28.54 -3.77
CA ILE A 340 10.61 -29.43 -2.76
C ILE A 340 10.06 -30.68 -3.45
N GLU A 341 10.63 -31.84 -3.10
CA GLU A 341 10.28 -33.15 -3.66
C GLU A 341 8.77 -33.41 -3.56
N ASP A 342 8.19 -33.95 -4.65
CA ASP A 342 6.80 -34.39 -4.63
C ASP A 342 6.70 -35.78 -3.96
N PRO A 343 6.00 -35.91 -2.81
CA PRO A 343 5.87 -37.15 -2.08
C PRO A 343 4.81 -38.10 -2.65
N ILE A 344 4.02 -37.66 -3.66
CA ILE A 344 2.89 -38.45 -4.17
C ILE A 344 3.36 -39.85 -4.64
N GLY A 345 2.74 -40.91 -4.12
CA GLY A 345 3.07 -42.31 -4.46
C GLY A 345 4.38 -42.85 -3.88
N LYS A 346 5.09 -42.08 -3.01
CA LYS A 346 6.42 -42.47 -2.50
C LYS A 346 6.43 -42.99 -1.04
N GLY A 347 5.27 -43.15 -0.44
CA GLY A 347 5.12 -43.69 0.92
C GLY A 347 5.39 -42.66 2.04
N GLU A 348 5.03 -43.06 3.26
CA GLU A 348 4.95 -42.19 4.44
C GLU A 348 6.29 -41.52 4.81
N GLN A 349 7.41 -42.23 4.66
CA GLN A 349 8.73 -41.66 5.02
C GLN A 349 9.11 -40.48 4.14
N VAL A 350 8.73 -40.48 2.86
CA VAL A 350 8.97 -39.33 1.97
C VAL A 350 8.08 -38.15 2.35
N TYR A 351 6.80 -38.41 2.67
CA TYR A 351 5.90 -37.35 3.19
C TYR A 351 6.47 -36.70 4.45
N ARG A 352 7.01 -37.51 5.38
CA ARG A 352 7.58 -37.00 6.64
C ARG A 352 8.82 -36.12 6.37
N ARG A 353 9.75 -36.56 5.54
CA ARG A 353 10.94 -35.76 5.17
C ARG A 353 10.52 -34.45 4.47
N THR A 354 9.57 -34.54 3.54
CA THR A 354 9.03 -33.36 2.84
C THR A 354 8.37 -32.38 3.81
N ALA A 355 7.54 -32.86 4.73
CA ALA A 355 6.88 -32.02 5.72
C ALA A 355 7.86 -31.33 6.68
N GLN A 356 8.88 -32.06 7.14
CA GLN A 356 9.95 -31.51 8.00
C GLN A 356 10.76 -30.43 7.26
N ARG A 357 11.09 -30.64 5.98
CA ARG A 357 11.75 -29.63 5.15
C ARG A 357 10.87 -28.39 5.01
N ILE A 358 9.59 -28.56 4.68
CA ILE A 358 8.59 -27.49 4.57
C ILE A 358 8.50 -26.72 5.88
N GLU A 359 8.38 -27.38 7.03
CA GLU A 359 8.29 -26.71 8.34
C GLU A 359 9.52 -25.84 8.61
N LYS A 360 10.72 -26.37 8.41
CA LYS A 360 11.97 -25.60 8.59
C LYS A 360 12.00 -24.35 7.73
N LEU A 361 11.62 -24.49 6.47
CA LEU A 361 11.59 -23.36 5.51
C LEU A 361 10.54 -22.33 5.90
N ILE A 362 9.35 -22.75 6.34
CA ILE A 362 8.30 -21.84 6.79
C ILE A 362 8.77 -21.06 8.02
N ARG A 363 9.46 -21.68 8.99
CA ARG A 363 9.99 -20.95 10.15
C ARG A 363 10.97 -19.85 9.71
N ASN A 364 11.84 -20.11 8.74
CA ASN A 364 12.73 -19.09 8.20
C ASN A 364 11.93 -17.96 7.51
N ARG A 365 10.95 -18.30 6.66
CA ARG A 365 10.12 -17.32 5.98
C ARG A 365 9.26 -16.48 6.93
N VAL A 366 8.72 -17.09 7.98
CA VAL A 366 7.94 -16.37 9.01
C VAL A 366 8.82 -15.40 9.80
N ALA A 367 10.08 -15.77 10.09
CA ALA A 367 11.03 -14.86 10.74
C ALA A 367 11.41 -13.63 9.87
N GLU A 368 11.28 -13.75 8.55
CA GLU A 368 11.48 -12.63 7.60
C GLU A 368 10.24 -11.74 7.48
N LEU A 369 9.05 -12.23 7.93
CA LEU A 369 7.82 -11.46 7.87
C LEU A 369 7.82 -10.40 8.98
N GLU A 370 7.54 -9.18 8.62
CA GLU A 370 7.23 -8.12 9.55
C GLU A 370 5.75 -8.24 9.97
N LEU A 371 5.50 -9.10 10.96
CA LEU A 371 4.18 -9.41 11.50
C LEU A 371 3.70 -8.35 12.48
#